data_9e174795e17a33c6b4e6a42c1b5c530c
#
_entry.id   9e174795e17a33c6b4e6a42c1b5c530c
#
_cell.length_a   1.000
_cell.length_b   1.000
_cell.length_c   1.000
_cell.angle_alpha   90.00
_cell.angle_beta   90.00
_cell.angle_gamma   90.00
#
_symmetry.space_group_name_H-M   'P 1'
#
loop_
_entity.id
_entity.type
_entity.pdbx_description
1 polymer ?
#
loop_
_entity_poly.entity_id
_entity_poly.type
_entity_poly.pdbx_seq_one_letter_code
_entity_poly.pdbx_strand_id
1 'polypeptide(L)'
;MTDEIRDLAEAIARLAPAQKRRLFEMLAARGELPPTALEAGRAPAQMNLVPPDEPPRGGPDYLLIFDGGSKGNPGPGYGSYAITRLQDGARRLERLDLGEGYTNNEAEYDVLIAALEDLIARIEDAGRSPDEFSLEVRGDSALVINQVQGRWKAKEPRMRQRRDHCRRLLSRFGAVVLKAHPREESVRVLGH
;
A
#
# COMPACT_ATOMS: atom_id res chain seq x y z
N MET A 1 34.58 -3.28 5.84
CA MET A 1 33.86 -2.01 5.64
C MET A 1 34.83 -0.95 6.08
N THR A 2 35.31 -0.12 5.14
CA THR A 2 36.33 0.89 5.37
C THR A 2 35.83 1.94 6.35
N ASP A 3 36.71 2.48 7.19
CA ASP A 3 36.36 3.51 8.20
C ASP A 3 35.67 4.72 7.55
N GLU A 4 36.05 5.08 6.33
CA GLU A 4 35.41 6.15 5.54
C GLU A 4 33.91 5.93 5.28
N ILE A 5 33.47 4.69 5.01
CA ILE A 5 32.05 4.39 4.79
C ILE A 5 31.27 4.52 6.10
N ARG A 6 31.86 4.13 7.22
CA ARG A 6 31.25 4.29 8.53
C ARG A 6 31.09 5.75 8.91
N ASP A 7 32.13 6.55 8.69
CA ASP A 7 32.11 7.98 8.99
C ASP A 7 31.11 8.74 8.13
N LEU A 8 30.98 8.36 6.84
CA LEU A 8 29.98 8.90 5.93
C LEU A 8 28.56 8.53 6.39
N ALA A 9 28.34 7.29 6.79
CA ALA A 9 27.05 6.83 7.28
C ALA A 9 26.63 7.58 8.58
N GLU A 10 27.59 7.82 9.49
CA GLU A 10 27.34 8.63 10.68
C GLU A 10 27.06 10.10 10.36
N ALA A 11 27.77 10.69 9.40
CA ALA A 11 27.53 12.05 8.94
C ALA A 11 26.11 12.19 8.35
N ILE A 12 25.70 11.23 7.53
CA ILE A 12 24.33 11.18 6.97
C ILE A 12 23.29 10.97 8.09
N ALA A 13 23.60 10.14 9.10
CA ALA A 13 22.68 9.91 10.22
C ALA A 13 22.37 11.19 11.00
N ARG A 14 23.35 12.11 11.12
CA ARG A 14 23.24 13.39 11.84
C ARG A 14 22.47 14.48 11.08
N LEU A 15 22.23 14.31 9.78
CA LEU A 15 21.47 15.27 8.97
C LEU A 15 19.99 15.32 9.43
N ALA A 16 19.42 16.53 9.41
CA ALA A 16 17.98 16.70 9.60
C ALA A 16 17.20 16.02 8.46
N PRO A 17 15.92 15.59 8.68
CA PRO A 17 15.13 14.89 7.67
C PRO A 17 15.06 15.59 6.31
N ALA A 18 14.91 16.92 6.30
CA ALA A 18 14.89 17.72 5.09
C ALA A 18 16.24 17.71 4.33
N GLN A 19 17.35 17.72 5.05
CA GLN A 19 18.70 17.66 4.47
C GLN A 19 18.98 16.27 3.90
N LYS A 20 18.56 15.20 4.57
CA LYS A 20 18.63 13.83 4.04
C LYS A 20 17.87 13.70 2.73
N ARG A 21 16.63 14.20 2.67
CA ARG A 21 15.84 14.18 1.46
C ARG A 21 16.56 14.86 0.29
N ARG A 22 17.03 16.09 0.51
CA ARG A 22 17.75 16.86 -0.53
C ARG A 22 19.03 16.16 -1.01
N LEU A 23 19.76 15.50 -0.11
CA LEU A 23 20.94 14.70 -0.47
C LEU A 23 20.55 13.52 -1.36
N PHE A 24 19.52 12.76 -1.00
CA PHE A 24 19.07 11.61 -1.78
C PHE A 24 18.48 12.02 -3.13
N GLU A 25 17.74 13.13 -3.21
CA GLU A 25 17.26 13.71 -4.47
C GLU A 25 18.42 14.11 -5.40
N MET A 26 19.47 14.71 -4.86
CA MET A 26 20.68 15.04 -5.63
C MET A 26 21.41 13.80 -6.15
N LEU A 27 21.54 12.75 -5.35
CA LEU A 27 22.21 11.50 -5.75
C LEU A 27 21.38 10.74 -6.79
N ALA A 28 20.06 10.75 -6.67
CA ALA A 28 19.17 10.17 -7.67
C ALA A 28 19.21 10.93 -9.01
N ALA A 29 19.24 12.27 -8.97
CA ALA A 29 19.37 13.10 -10.17
C ALA A 29 20.69 12.88 -10.91
N ARG A 30 21.74 12.40 -10.22
CA ARG A 30 23.03 12.02 -10.80
C ARG A 30 23.07 10.56 -11.28
N GLY A 31 21.99 9.78 -11.08
CA GLY A 31 21.98 8.36 -11.39
C GLY A 31 22.85 7.49 -10.46
N GLU A 32 23.29 8.04 -9.34
CA GLU A 32 24.12 7.34 -8.35
C GLU A 32 23.31 6.48 -7.38
N LEU A 33 21.97 6.65 -7.37
CA LEU A 33 21.04 5.85 -6.59
C LEU A 33 19.85 5.41 -7.46
N PRO A 34 19.38 4.15 -7.30
CA PRO A 34 18.14 3.73 -7.93
C PRO A 34 16.96 4.54 -7.35
N PRO A 35 15.87 4.77 -8.12
CA PRO A 35 14.67 5.50 -7.65
C PRO A 35 14.10 4.95 -6.35
N THR A 36 14.21 3.64 -6.13
CA THR A 36 13.78 2.95 -4.89
C THR A 36 14.56 3.35 -3.64
N ALA A 37 15.77 3.92 -3.78
CA ALA A 37 16.56 4.37 -2.64
C ALA A 37 16.02 5.66 -2.01
N LEU A 38 15.31 6.48 -2.76
CA LEU A 38 14.60 7.67 -2.26
C LEU A 38 13.45 7.27 -1.29
N GLU A 39 12.83 6.13 -1.51
CA GLU A 39 11.77 5.61 -0.65
C GLU A 39 12.29 4.98 0.64
N ALA A 40 13.49 4.37 0.61
CA ALA A 40 14.09 3.72 1.78
C ALA A 40 14.49 4.69 2.91
N GLY A 41 14.73 5.97 2.58
CA GLY A 41 15.08 7.03 3.53
C GLY A 41 13.89 7.77 4.14
N ARG A 42 12.66 7.50 3.69
CA ARG A 42 11.47 8.03 4.34
C ARG A 42 11.24 7.27 5.64
N ALA A 43 11.23 7.99 6.77
CA ALA A 43 10.60 7.48 7.98
C ALA A 43 9.22 6.94 7.61
N PRO A 44 8.77 5.80 8.20
CA PRO A 44 7.45 5.27 7.88
C PRO A 44 6.44 6.40 8.07
N ALA A 45 5.90 6.90 6.96
CA ALA A 45 4.90 7.96 7.00
C ALA A 45 3.77 7.41 7.88
N GLN A 46 3.40 8.15 8.91
CA GLN A 46 2.28 7.76 9.75
C GLN A 46 1.05 7.75 8.86
N MET A 47 0.46 6.58 8.68
CA MET A 47 -0.83 6.49 8.03
C MET A 47 -1.85 7.27 8.88
N ASN A 48 -2.60 8.15 8.25
CA ASN A 48 -3.75 8.80 8.87
C ASN A 48 -4.91 7.80 8.96
N LEU A 49 -4.73 6.74 9.78
CA LEU A 49 -5.77 5.77 10.04
C LEU A 49 -6.88 6.42 10.85
N VAL A 50 -8.05 6.46 10.26
CA VAL A 50 -9.29 6.84 10.95
C VAL A 50 -9.89 5.55 11.55
N PRO A 51 -10.37 5.58 12.80
CA PRO A 51 -11.09 4.45 13.37
C PRO A 51 -12.26 4.02 12.47
N PRO A 52 -12.51 2.70 12.31
CA PRO A 52 -13.58 2.22 11.43
C PRO A 52 -14.97 2.72 11.83
N ASP A 53 -15.15 3.11 13.09
CA ASP A 53 -16.40 3.61 13.65
C ASP A 53 -16.56 5.15 13.54
N GLU A 54 -15.50 5.85 13.13
CA GLU A 54 -15.50 7.30 12.89
C GLU A 54 -15.06 7.58 11.45
N PRO A 55 -15.94 7.40 10.44
CA PRO A 55 -15.59 7.71 9.06
C PRO A 55 -15.28 9.21 8.91
N PRO A 56 -14.45 9.60 7.91
CA PRO A 56 -14.19 11.00 7.60
C PRO A 56 -15.49 11.76 7.46
N ARG A 57 -15.53 13.04 7.90
CA ARG A 57 -16.71 13.89 7.76
C ARG A 57 -17.10 13.98 6.29
N GLY A 58 -18.29 13.48 5.94
CA GLY A 58 -18.78 13.40 4.55
C GLY A 58 -18.62 12.01 3.91
N GLY A 59 -18.01 11.04 4.60
CA GLY A 59 -17.71 9.70 4.06
C GLY A 59 -16.39 9.64 3.28
N PRO A 60 -15.96 8.46 2.84
CA PRO A 60 -14.76 8.31 2.01
C PRO A 60 -15.01 8.76 0.56
N ASP A 61 -13.97 9.27 -0.11
CA ASP A 61 -14.03 9.62 -1.54
C ASP A 61 -13.95 8.39 -2.44
N TYR A 62 -13.15 7.42 -2.02
CA TYR A 62 -12.97 6.15 -2.72
C TYR A 62 -13.24 4.95 -1.82
N LEU A 63 -13.88 3.94 -2.39
CA LEU A 63 -14.01 2.60 -1.83
C LEU A 63 -13.20 1.62 -2.68
N LEU A 64 -12.25 0.93 -2.05
CA LEU A 64 -11.46 -0.14 -2.64
C LEU A 64 -11.84 -1.47 -1.97
N ILE A 65 -12.26 -2.45 -2.79
CA ILE A 65 -12.52 -3.82 -2.34
C ILE A 65 -11.55 -4.73 -3.08
N PHE A 66 -10.90 -5.63 -2.36
CA PHE A 66 -9.92 -6.57 -2.92
C PHE A 66 -10.11 -7.98 -2.37
N ASP A 67 -9.72 -8.96 -3.18
CA ASP A 67 -9.64 -10.37 -2.82
C ASP A 67 -8.49 -11.02 -3.62
N GLY A 68 -7.75 -11.89 -2.97
CA GLY A 68 -6.64 -12.62 -3.57
C GLY A 68 -6.57 -14.05 -3.07
N GLY A 69 -6.04 -14.94 -3.89
CA GLY A 69 -5.92 -16.34 -3.55
C GLY A 69 -4.88 -17.08 -4.37
N SER A 70 -4.68 -18.34 -4.04
CA SER A 70 -3.78 -19.25 -4.74
C SER A 70 -4.46 -20.58 -5.01
N LYS A 71 -4.25 -21.14 -6.21
CA LYS A 71 -4.69 -22.50 -6.56
C LYS A 71 -3.67 -23.51 -6.06
N GLY A 72 -3.69 -23.76 -4.77
CA GLY A 72 -2.66 -24.45 -3.99
C GLY A 72 -2.06 -23.47 -2.99
N ASN A 73 -1.16 -23.93 -2.09
CA ASN A 73 -0.57 -23.07 -1.07
C ASN A 73 0.84 -23.53 -0.69
N PRO A 74 1.89 -23.22 -1.51
CA PRO A 74 1.90 -22.30 -2.64
C PRO A 74 1.35 -22.88 -3.96
N GLY A 75 0.97 -21.98 -4.91
CA GLY A 75 0.50 -22.32 -6.26
C GLY A 75 0.29 -21.09 -7.12
N PRO A 76 -0.41 -21.21 -8.28
CA PRO A 76 -0.77 -20.09 -9.11
C PRO A 76 -1.60 -19.04 -8.34
N GLY A 77 -1.06 -17.84 -8.22
CA GLY A 77 -1.71 -16.71 -7.55
C GLY A 77 -2.67 -15.99 -8.48
N TYR A 78 -3.79 -15.56 -7.94
CA TYR A 78 -4.79 -14.77 -8.65
C TYR A 78 -5.48 -13.78 -7.70
N GLY A 79 -6.20 -12.85 -8.27
CA GLY A 79 -7.06 -11.99 -7.47
C GLY A 79 -7.80 -10.96 -8.29
N SER A 80 -8.55 -10.14 -7.61
CA SER A 80 -9.26 -9.03 -8.22
C SER A 80 -9.46 -7.89 -7.24
N TYR A 81 -9.68 -6.71 -7.77
CA TYR A 81 -10.06 -5.54 -6.97
C TYR A 81 -11.08 -4.69 -7.70
N ALA A 82 -11.88 -3.97 -6.92
CA ALA A 82 -12.79 -2.95 -7.41
C ALA A 82 -12.50 -1.63 -6.70
N ILE A 83 -12.38 -0.56 -7.51
CA ILE A 83 -12.27 0.81 -7.03
C ILE A 83 -13.54 1.55 -7.43
N THR A 84 -14.22 2.13 -6.47
CA THR A 84 -15.42 2.95 -6.69
C THR A 84 -15.16 4.37 -6.21
N ARG A 85 -15.33 5.36 -7.08
CA ARG A 85 -15.37 6.76 -6.68
C ARG A 85 -16.78 7.07 -6.19
N LEU A 86 -16.91 7.43 -4.91
CA LEU A 86 -18.22 7.51 -4.28
C LEU A 86 -19.01 8.78 -4.64
N GLN A 87 -18.34 9.80 -5.15
CA GLN A 87 -18.98 11.03 -5.60
C GLN A 87 -19.97 10.83 -6.76
N ASP A 88 -19.64 9.95 -7.70
CA ASP A 88 -20.42 9.73 -8.94
C ASP A 88 -20.72 8.25 -9.21
N GLY A 89 -20.27 7.35 -8.34
CA GLY A 89 -20.45 5.92 -8.48
C GLY A 89 -19.60 5.27 -9.58
N ALA A 90 -18.65 6.00 -10.19
CA ALA A 90 -17.76 5.44 -11.21
C ALA A 90 -16.96 4.30 -10.61
N ARG A 91 -17.05 3.12 -11.23
CA ARG A 91 -16.44 1.87 -10.74
C ARG A 91 -15.54 1.25 -11.79
N ARG A 92 -14.40 0.75 -11.33
CA ARG A 92 -13.44 -0.06 -12.06
C ARG A 92 -13.27 -1.40 -11.36
N LEU A 93 -13.28 -2.48 -12.14
CA LEU A 93 -13.01 -3.85 -11.69
C LEU A 93 -11.83 -4.39 -12.50
N GLU A 94 -10.81 -4.90 -11.81
CA GLU A 94 -9.65 -5.55 -12.43
C GLU A 94 -9.46 -6.95 -11.88
N ARG A 95 -8.97 -7.84 -12.76
CA ARG A 95 -8.59 -9.21 -12.44
C ARG A 95 -7.11 -9.39 -12.73
N LEU A 96 -6.42 -10.03 -11.80
CA LEU A 96 -4.97 -10.21 -11.84
C LEU A 96 -4.61 -11.70 -11.90
N ASP A 97 -3.67 -12.01 -12.77
CA ASP A 97 -2.87 -13.23 -12.72
C ASP A 97 -1.52 -12.85 -12.11
N LEU A 98 -1.18 -13.43 -10.97
CA LEU A 98 0.03 -13.11 -10.24
C LEU A 98 1.20 -14.08 -10.57
N GLY A 99 0.92 -15.14 -11.35
CA GLY A 99 1.91 -16.18 -11.67
C GLY A 99 2.04 -17.26 -10.58
N GLU A 100 3.12 -17.99 -10.63
CA GLU A 100 3.34 -19.19 -9.81
C GLU A 100 3.98 -18.90 -8.45
N GLY A 101 3.79 -19.82 -7.50
CA GLY A 101 4.50 -19.85 -6.23
C GLY A 101 3.91 -18.96 -5.12
N TYR A 102 2.67 -18.55 -5.25
CA TYR A 102 1.98 -17.72 -4.27
C TYR A 102 1.33 -18.54 -3.15
N THR A 103 1.42 -18.04 -1.94
CA THR A 103 0.49 -18.38 -0.85
C THR A 103 -0.73 -17.49 -0.93
N ASN A 104 -1.86 -17.90 -0.31
CA ASN A 104 -3.06 -17.07 -0.25
C ASN A 104 -2.78 -15.67 0.31
N ASN A 105 -2.05 -15.60 1.42
CA ASN A 105 -1.73 -14.32 2.06
C ASN A 105 -0.85 -13.42 1.18
N GLU A 106 0.10 -13.98 0.43
CA GLU A 106 0.92 -13.22 -0.52
C GLU A 106 0.07 -12.65 -1.65
N ALA A 107 -0.83 -13.45 -2.21
CA ALA A 107 -1.75 -13.02 -3.26
C ALA A 107 -2.66 -11.87 -2.78
N GLU A 108 -3.25 -11.98 -1.59
CA GLU A 108 -4.07 -10.91 -1.00
C GLU A 108 -3.29 -9.60 -0.84
N TYR A 109 -2.05 -9.66 -0.36
CA TYR A 109 -1.20 -8.47 -0.26
C TYR A 109 -0.89 -7.85 -1.62
N ASP A 110 -0.50 -8.67 -2.59
CA ASP A 110 -0.08 -8.17 -3.90
C ASP A 110 -1.27 -7.61 -4.71
N VAL A 111 -2.47 -8.16 -4.52
CA VAL A 111 -3.70 -7.56 -5.06
C VAL A 111 -4.00 -6.20 -4.44
N LEU A 112 -3.87 -6.07 -3.11
CA LEU A 112 -4.04 -4.78 -2.44
C LEU A 112 -3.00 -3.75 -2.90
N ILE A 113 -1.74 -4.15 -3.06
CA ILE A 113 -0.67 -3.29 -3.57
C ILE A 113 -1.02 -2.80 -4.98
N ALA A 114 -1.35 -3.72 -5.89
CA ALA A 114 -1.72 -3.37 -7.27
C ALA A 114 -2.91 -2.41 -7.34
N ALA A 115 -3.93 -2.63 -6.50
CA ALA A 115 -5.09 -1.75 -6.42
C ALA A 115 -4.74 -0.33 -5.94
N LEU A 116 -3.86 -0.22 -4.94
CA LEU A 116 -3.40 1.06 -4.43
C LEU A 116 -2.55 1.80 -5.45
N GLU A 117 -1.66 1.11 -6.15
CA GLU A 117 -0.82 1.68 -7.21
C GLU A 117 -1.68 2.17 -8.40
N ASP A 118 -2.69 1.39 -8.84
CA ASP A 118 -3.62 1.81 -9.91
C ASP A 118 -4.41 3.07 -9.49
N LEU A 119 -4.94 3.11 -8.27
CA LEU A 119 -5.69 4.28 -7.79
C LEU A 119 -4.80 5.53 -7.71
N ILE A 120 -3.60 5.39 -7.14
CA ILE A 120 -2.63 6.49 -7.02
C ILE A 120 -2.26 7.03 -8.40
N ALA A 121 -1.89 6.14 -9.35
CA ALA A 121 -1.53 6.54 -10.70
C ALA A 121 -2.66 7.33 -11.39
N ARG A 122 -3.91 6.89 -11.25
CA ARG A 122 -5.08 7.58 -11.82
C ARG A 122 -5.35 8.95 -11.22
N ILE A 123 -5.15 9.09 -9.91
CA ILE A 123 -5.28 10.39 -9.23
C ILE A 123 -4.21 11.34 -9.76
N GLU A 124 -2.96 10.87 -9.89
CA GLU A 124 -1.84 11.65 -10.39
C GLU A 124 -1.98 11.99 -11.88
N ASP A 125 -2.44 11.05 -12.71
CA ASP A 125 -2.72 11.28 -14.14
C ASP A 125 -3.82 12.33 -14.34
N ALA A 126 -4.75 12.45 -13.38
CA ALA A 126 -5.76 13.52 -13.34
C ALA A 126 -5.23 14.87 -12.82
N GLY A 127 -3.91 14.97 -12.56
CA GLY A 127 -3.27 16.18 -12.03
C GLY A 127 -3.59 16.48 -10.57
N ARG A 128 -4.04 15.46 -9.80
CA ARG A 128 -4.41 15.58 -8.39
C ARG A 128 -3.41 14.85 -7.51
N SER A 129 -3.47 15.10 -6.22
CA SER A 129 -2.62 14.40 -5.24
C SER A 129 -3.45 13.47 -4.35
N PRO A 130 -2.97 12.25 -4.04
CA PRO A 130 -3.71 11.30 -3.20
C PRO A 130 -4.06 11.83 -1.80
N ASP A 131 -3.27 12.74 -1.25
CA ASP A 131 -3.51 13.36 0.07
C ASP A 131 -4.76 14.26 0.12
N GLU A 132 -5.29 14.64 -1.05
CA GLU A 132 -6.56 15.35 -1.17
C GLU A 132 -7.79 14.44 -0.93
N PHE A 133 -7.60 13.11 -0.89
CA PHE A 133 -8.69 12.13 -0.87
C PHE A 133 -8.64 11.24 0.36
N SER A 134 -9.83 10.82 0.77
CA SER A 134 -10.04 9.78 1.77
C SER A 134 -10.36 8.44 1.11
N LEU A 135 -9.79 7.36 1.66
CA LEU A 135 -9.91 6.00 1.11
C LEU A 135 -10.46 5.04 2.17
N GLU A 136 -11.50 4.32 1.82
CA GLU A 136 -11.93 3.14 2.54
C GLU A 136 -11.48 1.88 1.81
N VAL A 137 -10.72 1.02 2.49
CA VAL A 137 -10.27 -0.28 1.98
C VAL A 137 -11.02 -1.38 2.69
N ARG A 138 -11.60 -2.30 1.93
CA ARG A 138 -12.28 -3.50 2.45
C ARG A 138 -11.70 -4.77 1.83
N GLY A 139 -11.53 -5.79 2.66
CA GLY A 139 -11.13 -7.13 2.23
C GLY A 139 -11.59 -8.17 3.22
N ASP A 140 -11.72 -9.42 2.80
CA ASP A 140 -12.11 -10.55 3.66
C ASP A 140 -10.90 -11.16 4.40
N SER A 141 -9.69 -10.76 4.03
CA SER A 141 -8.48 -11.16 4.75
C SER A 141 -8.30 -10.39 6.05
N ALA A 142 -8.81 -10.94 7.14
CA ALA A 142 -8.56 -10.38 8.47
C ALA A 142 -7.07 -10.28 8.79
N LEU A 143 -6.23 -11.18 8.25
CA LEU A 143 -4.78 -11.17 8.44
C LEU A 143 -4.17 -9.92 7.81
N VAL A 144 -4.42 -9.67 6.53
CA VAL A 144 -3.86 -8.52 5.81
C VAL A 144 -4.34 -7.21 6.45
N ILE A 145 -5.63 -7.07 6.68
CA ILE A 145 -6.22 -5.86 7.30
C ILE A 145 -5.58 -5.57 8.66
N ASN A 146 -5.50 -6.57 9.56
CA ASN A 146 -4.95 -6.36 10.90
C ASN A 146 -3.43 -6.14 10.89
N GLN A 147 -2.68 -6.77 9.97
CA GLN A 147 -1.24 -6.53 9.85
C GLN A 147 -0.95 -5.13 9.29
N VAL A 148 -1.70 -4.67 8.30
CA VAL A 148 -1.56 -3.32 7.73
C VAL A 148 -1.93 -2.27 8.77
N GLN A 149 -2.99 -2.47 9.56
CA GLN A 149 -3.35 -1.58 10.68
C GLN A 149 -2.32 -1.61 11.83
N GLY A 150 -1.44 -2.61 11.88
CA GLY A 150 -0.47 -2.78 12.96
C GLY A 150 -1.03 -3.47 14.22
N ARG A 151 -2.25 -3.99 14.17
CA ARG A 151 -2.86 -4.78 15.25
C ARG A 151 -2.19 -6.14 15.38
N TRP A 152 -1.77 -6.73 14.25
CA TRP A 152 -1.06 -8.01 14.21
C TRP A 152 0.35 -7.84 13.64
N LYS A 153 1.30 -8.63 14.15
CA LYS A 153 2.68 -8.64 13.67
C LYS A 153 2.81 -9.51 12.40
N ALA A 154 3.42 -8.99 11.36
CA ALA A 154 3.91 -9.80 10.25
C ALA A 154 5.23 -10.46 10.65
N LYS A 155 5.22 -11.77 10.92
CA LYS A 155 6.40 -12.50 11.41
C LYS A 155 7.39 -12.82 10.29
N GLU A 156 6.88 -13.21 9.13
CA GLU A 156 7.69 -13.61 7.98
C GLU A 156 8.26 -12.41 7.23
N PRO A 157 9.52 -12.45 6.77
CA PRO A 157 10.15 -11.35 6.03
C PRO A 157 9.35 -10.91 4.80
N ARG A 158 8.82 -11.88 4.01
CA ARG A 158 8.02 -11.61 2.81
C ARG A 158 6.73 -10.85 3.13
N MET A 159 6.06 -11.21 4.23
CA MET A 159 4.86 -10.51 4.69
C MET A 159 5.17 -9.12 5.22
N ARG A 160 6.31 -8.94 5.92
CA ARG A 160 6.75 -7.62 6.38
C ARG A 160 7.00 -6.67 5.21
N GLN A 161 7.69 -7.12 4.17
CA GLN A 161 7.95 -6.29 2.98
C GLN A 161 6.64 -5.82 2.33
N ARG A 162 5.68 -6.73 2.12
CA ARG A 162 4.36 -6.42 1.54
C ARG A 162 3.57 -5.47 2.42
N ARG A 163 3.48 -5.76 3.73
CA ARG A 163 2.84 -4.87 4.71
C ARG A 163 3.42 -3.47 4.66
N ASP A 164 4.74 -3.36 4.68
CA ASP A 164 5.42 -2.06 4.71
C ASP A 164 5.21 -1.30 3.39
N HIS A 165 5.13 -2.02 2.26
CA HIS A 165 4.77 -1.43 0.97
C HIS A 165 3.32 -0.92 0.98
N CYS A 166 2.34 -1.73 1.38
CA CYS A 166 0.96 -1.28 1.55
C CYS A 166 0.87 -0.02 2.43
N ARG A 167 1.57 -0.01 3.56
CA ARG A 167 1.56 1.15 4.47
C ARG A 167 2.13 2.41 3.83
N ARG A 168 3.19 2.31 3.04
CA ARG A 168 3.73 3.45 2.29
C ARG A 168 2.73 3.99 1.27
N LEU A 169 2.05 3.11 0.52
CA LEU A 169 1.03 3.53 -0.43
C LEU A 169 -0.16 4.19 0.26
N LEU A 170 -0.68 3.57 1.33
CA LEU A 170 -1.79 4.11 2.12
C LEU A 170 -1.46 5.45 2.78
N SER A 171 -0.22 5.65 3.21
CA SER A 171 0.21 6.92 3.84
C SER A 171 0.20 8.12 2.89
N ARG A 172 -0.02 7.89 1.59
CA ARG A 172 -0.18 8.95 0.60
C ARG A 172 -1.55 9.59 0.62
N PHE A 173 -2.56 8.91 1.18
CA PHE A 173 -3.93 9.42 1.26
C PHE A 173 -4.15 10.30 2.49
N GLY A 174 -5.06 11.27 2.37
CA GLY A 174 -5.38 12.22 3.45
C GLY A 174 -6.00 11.54 4.66
N ALA A 175 -6.85 10.55 4.44
CA ALA A 175 -7.42 9.71 5.49
C ALA A 175 -7.66 8.28 4.96
N VAL A 176 -7.44 7.27 5.80
CA VAL A 176 -7.61 5.87 5.44
C VAL A 176 -8.42 5.13 6.50
N VAL A 177 -9.44 4.42 6.05
CA VAL A 177 -10.20 3.47 6.86
C VAL A 177 -9.97 2.07 6.31
N LEU A 178 -9.60 1.12 7.18
CA LEU A 178 -9.40 -0.28 6.82
C LEU A 178 -10.45 -1.13 7.54
N LYS A 179 -11.24 -1.91 6.79
CA LYS A 179 -12.30 -2.77 7.34
C LYS A 179 -12.17 -4.19 6.81
N ALA A 180 -12.24 -5.17 7.71
CA ALA A 180 -12.53 -6.54 7.32
C ALA A 180 -14.04 -6.69 7.09
N HIS A 181 -14.42 -7.48 6.07
CA HIS A 181 -15.82 -7.80 5.78
C HIS A 181 -15.99 -9.31 5.49
N PRO A 182 -17.21 -9.84 5.55
CA PRO A 182 -17.46 -11.23 5.17
C PRO A 182 -17.16 -11.49 3.69
N ARG A 183 -16.70 -12.72 3.37
CA ARG A 183 -16.34 -13.14 2.00
C ARG A 183 -17.47 -12.94 0.99
N GLU A 184 -18.72 -13.11 1.41
CA GLU A 184 -19.90 -12.91 0.57
C GLU A 184 -19.99 -11.51 -0.03
N GLU A 185 -19.44 -10.50 0.65
CA GLU A 185 -19.37 -9.14 0.14
C GLU A 185 -18.32 -9.02 -0.98
N SER A 186 -17.13 -9.63 -0.81
CA SER A 186 -16.11 -9.72 -1.87
C SER A 186 -16.71 -10.41 -3.11
N VAL A 187 -17.33 -11.57 -2.93
CA VAL A 187 -17.96 -12.32 -4.03
C VAL A 187 -19.00 -11.49 -4.77
N ARG A 188 -19.88 -10.79 -4.06
CA ARG A 188 -20.92 -9.93 -4.65
C ARG A 188 -20.34 -8.81 -5.51
N VAL A 189 -19.22 -8.24 -5.07
CA VAL A 189 -18.59 -7.08 -5.73
C VAL A 189 -17.62 -7.52 -6.82
N LEU A 190 -16.82 -8.56 -6.59
CA LEU A 190 -15.73 -8.99 -7.47
C LEU A 190 -16.16 -10.12 -8.42
N GLY A 191 -17.23 -10.87 -8.11
CA GLY A 191 -17.83 -11.87 -8.97
C GLY A 191 -17.17 -13.27 -8.91
N HIS A 192 -16.47 -13.59 -7.79
CA HIS A 192 -15.89 -14.93 -7.54
C HIS A 192 -15.72 -15.20 -6.06
#